data_6331a46731ee24cacbd42c25f27be782
#
_entry.id   6331a46731ee24cacbd42c25f27be782
#
_cell.length_a   1.000
_cell.length_b   1.000
_cell.length_c   1.000
_cell.angle_alpha   90.00
_cell.angle_beta   90.00
_cell.angle_gamma   90.00
#
_symmetry.space_group_name_H-M   'P 1'
#
loop_
_entity.id
_entity.type
_entity.pdbx_description
1 polymer ?
#
loop_
_entity_poly.entity_id
_entity_poly.type
_entity_poly.pdbx_seq_one_letter_code
_entity_poly.pdbx_strand_id
1 'polypeptide(L)'
;MARWGFGSLRTRTIIIQVAIFAAVILWFTLALPKIQKERAAAELARREQKIESFVQSAVVEAGGEEIAVPTVEGVRRVRPQRLRITPAVGEVQQALGAPDRSMTDFRGGQHLIWIGTRHQLEASFAKGRLYAVTLTDLQTGHGITVYESSAQYRPF
;
A
#
# COMPACT_ATOMS: atom_id res chain seq x y z
N MET A 1 32.40 11.86 66.19
CA MET A 1 32.67 12.57 64.90
C MET A 1 32.28 11.68 63.71
N ALA A 2 31.10 11.89 63.16
CA ALA A 2 30.58 11.05 62.09
C ALA A 2 31.05 11.60 60.71
N ARG A 3 31.91 10.82 60.04
CA ARG A 3 32.27 11.01 58.65
C ARG A 3 31.10 10.50 57.77
N TRP A 4 30.14 11.36 57.50
CA TRP A 4 29.10 11.11 56.50
C TRP A 4 29.63 11.57 55.16
N GLY A 5 29.98 10.80 54.41
CA GLY A 5 30.12 10.03 53.20
C GLY A 5 29.79 10.84 51.97
N PHE A 6 30.89 11.45 51.37
CA PHE A 6 30.89 11.85 49.93
C PHE A 6 30.61 10.68 48.96
N GLY A 7 30.63 9.42 49.48
CA GLY A 7 30.30 8.21 48.73
C GLY A 7 28.83 8.07 48.34
N SER A 8 27.89 8.60 49.13
CA SER A 8 26.46 8.38 48.88
C SER A 8 25.88 9.18 47.71
N LEU A 9 26.43 10.35 47.45
CA LEU A 9 25.99 11.18 46.29
C LEU A 9 26.46 10.60 44.95
N ARG A 10 27.72 10.14 44.86
CA ARG A 10 28.24 9.48 43.65
C ARG A 10 27.49 8.19 43.34
N THR A 11 27.17 7.39 44.34
CA THR A 11 26.44 6.13 44.19
C THR A 11 25.01 6.39 43.69
N ARG A 12 24.32 7.43 44.20
CA ARG A 12 22.98 7.81 43.74
C ARG A 12 22.99 8.30 42.29
N THR A 13 23.98 9.08 41.90
CA THR A 13 24.12 9.58 40.52
C THR A 13 24.35 8.42 39.55
N ILE A 14 25.18 7.45 39.90
CA ILE A 14 25.43 6.24 39.08
C ILE A 14 24.15 5.42 38.94
N ILE A 15 23.41 5.20 40.00
CA ILE A 15 22.15 4.44 39.95
C ILE A 15 21.13 5.12 39.05
N ILE A 16 21.00 6.45 39.10
CA ILE A 16 20.10 7.21 38.27
C ILE A 16 20.52 7.10 36.78
N GLN A 17 21.81 7.22 36.49
CA GLN A 17 22.30 7.07 35.11
C GLN A 17 22.04 5.66 34.55
N VAL A 18 22.29 4.63 35.34
CA VAL A 18 22.02 3.24 34.95
C VAL A 18 20.54 3.01 34.73
N ALA A 19 19.66 3.56 35.59
CA ALA A 19 18.22 3.46 35.43
C ALA A 19 17.72 4.17 34.16
N ILE A 20 18.25 5.36 33.85
CA ILE A 20 17.92 6.09 32.61
C ILE A 20 18.37 5.28 31.38
N PHE A 21 19.61 4.74 31.43
CA PHE A 21 20.13 3.94 30.31
C PHE A 21 19.33 2.66 30.10
N ALA A 22 18.94 1.97 31.16
CA ALA A 22 18.08 0.80 31.12
C ALA A 22 16.68 1.15 30.55
N ALA A 23 16.09 2.27 30.96
CA ALA A 23 14.80 2.74 30.46
C ALA A 23 14.87 3.09 28.95
N VAL A 24 15.94 3.71 28.51
CA VAL A 24 16.18 4.01 27.08
C VAL A 24 16.31 2.72 26.27
N ILE A 25 17.12 1.77 26.74
CA ILE A 25 17.26 0.46 26.06
C ILE A 25 15.90 -0.25 26.00
N LEU A 26 15.16 -0.27 27.09
CA LEU A 26 13.84 -0.91 27.16
C LEU A 26 12.86 -0.24 26.17
N TRP A 27 12.90 1.07 26.08
CA TRP A 27 12.08 1.81 25.12
C TRP A 27 12.45 1.49 23.67
N PHE A 28 13.75 1.45 23.33
CA PHE A 28 14.22 1.11 21.99
C PHE A 28 13.89 -0.34 21.61
N THR A 29 13.96 -1.27 22.54
CA THR A 29 13.74 -2.69 22.25
C THR A 29 12.28 -3.10 22.24
N LEU A 30 11.42 -2.48 23.05
CA LEU A 30 10.03 -2.87 23.21
C LEU A 30 9.04 -1.89 22.55
N ALA A 31 9.21 -0.58 22.76
CA ALA A 31 8.25 0.41 22.27
C ALA A 31 8.47 0.76 20.79
N LEU A 32 9.72 0.94 20.36
CA LEU A 32 10.01 1.35 18.98
C LEU A 32 9.50 0.35 17.93
N PRO A 33 9.73 -0.98 18.07
CA PRO A 33 9.23 -1.95 17.10
C PRO A 33 7.71 -1.98 17.02
N LYS A 34 7.02 -1.77 18.14
CA LYS A 34 5.55 -1.71 18.19
C LYS A 34 5.03 -0.51 17.43
N ILE A 35 5.61 0.68 17.68
CA ILE A 35 5.24 1.92 16.98
C ILE A 35 5.50 1.80 15.48
N GLN A 36 6.62 1.20 15.08
CA GLN A 36 6.92 0.98 13.66
C GLN A 36 5.91 0.05 12.99
N LYS A 37 5.51 -1.04 13.64
CA LYS A 37 4.47 -1.95 13.13
C LYS A 37 3.12 -1.27 12.99
N GLU A 38 2.72 -0.48 13.97
CA GLU A 38 1.46 0.27 13.92
C GLU A 38 1.45 1.32 12.79
N ARG A 39 2.57 2.02 12.59
CA ARG A 39 2.72 2.96 11.46
C ARG A 39 2.68 2.26 10.10
N ALA A 40 3.39 1.15 9.96
CA ALA A 40 3.36 0.35 8.74
C ALA A 40 1.96 -0.19 8.44
N ALA A 41 1.25 -0.69 9.44
CA ALA A 41 -0.13 -1.14 9.28
C ALA A 41 -1.08 -0.02 8.89
N ALA A 42 -0.95 1.17 9.51
CA ALA A 42 -1.74 2.34 9.16
C ALA A 42 -1.45 2.84 7.74
N GLU A 43 -0.21 2.76 7.29
CA GLU A 43 0.16 3.12 5.91
C GLU A 43 -0.45 2.16 4.89
N LEU A 44 -0.37 0.85 5.13
CA LEU A 44 -1.01 -0.16 4.29
C LEU A 44 -2.53 0.02 4.24
N ALA A 45 -3.18 0.32 5.35
CA ALA A 45 -4.61 0.60 5.39
C ALA A 45 -4.99 1.85 4.57
N ARG A 46 -4.18 2.90 4.62
CA ARG A 46 -4.38 4.09 3.77
C ARG A 46 -4.20 3.78 2.28
N ARG A 47 -3.25 2.92 1.92
CA ARG A 47 -3.06 2.46 0.55
C ARG A 47 -4.24 1.65 0.07
N GLU A 48 -4.75 0.74 0.90
CA GLU A 48 -5.96 -0.02 0.61
C GLU A 48 -7.13 0.91 0.26
N GLN A 49 -7.38 1.90 1.09
CA GLN A 49 -8.43 2.87 0.85
C GLN A 49 -8.26 3.64 -0.48
N LYS A 50 -7.01 3.98 -0.84
CA LYS A 50 -6.72 4.61 -2.13
C LYS A 50 -6.96 3.66 -3.30
N ILE A 51 -6.58 2.38 -3.17
CA ILE A 51 -6.82 1.35 -4.17
C ILE A 51 -8.34 1.18 -4.39
N GLU A 52 -9.11 1.02 -3.32
CA GLU A 52 -10.56 0.90 -3.40
C GLU A 52 -11.22 2.14 -4.03
N SER A 53 -10.81 3.32 -3.61
CA SER A 53 -11.30 4.59 -4.17
C SER A 53 -10.96 4.74 -5.66
N PHE A 54 -9.73 4.37 -6.06
CA PHE A 54 -9.32 4.40 -7.45
C PHE A 54 -10.13 3.42 -8.29
N VAL A 55 -10.29 2.18 -7.84
CA VAL A 55 -11.10 1.16 -8.51
C VAL A 55 -12.55 1.63 -8.64
N GLN A 56 -13.14 2.19 -7.59
CA GLN A 56 -14.51 2.73 -7.64
C GLN A 56 -14.65 3.90 -8.63
N SER A 57 -13.65 4.78 -8.70
CA SER A 57 -13.66 5.92 -9.62
C SER A 57 -13.34 5.53 -11.06
N ALA A 58 -12.48 4.53 -11.25
CA ALA A 58 -12.10 4.01 -12.56
C ALA A 58 -13.15 3.04 -13.15
N VAL A 59 -13.88 2.36 -12.28
CA VAL A 59 -14.97 1.44 -12.63
C VAL A 59 -16.31 2.18 -12.51
N VAL A 60 -16.54 3.20 -13.34
CA VAL A 60 -17.82 3.90 -13.44
C VAL A 60 -18.78 3.10 -14.33
N GLU A 61 -20.07 3.02 -14.03
CA GLU A 61 -21.07 2.19 -14.68
C GLU A 61 -21.39 2.54 -16.14
N ALA A 62 -21.10 1.69 -17.10
CA ALA A 62 -21.71 1.71 -18.43
C ALA A 62 -21.71 0.35 -19.13
N GLY A 63 -22.87 -0.19 -19.38
CA GLY A 63 -23.23 -0.97 -20.56
C GLY A 63 -22.40 -2.20 -20.98
N GLY A 64 -21.56 -2.76 -20.13
CA GLY A 64 -20.78 -3.97 -20.38
C GLY A 64 -21.37 -5.20 -19.68
N GLU A 65 -20.89 -6.40 -20.02
CA GLU A 65 -21.19 -7.63 -19.32
C GLU A 65 -20.80 -7.52 -17.84
N GLU A 66 -21.68 -8.01 -16.96
CA GLU A 66 -21.41 -8.03 -15.51
C GLU A 66 -20.27 -9.00 -15.22
N ILE A 67 -19.21 -8.50 -14.60
CA ILE A 67 -18.11 -9.33 -14.11
C ILE A 67 -18.34 -9.63 -12.64
N ALA A 68 -18.28 -10.91 -12.27
CA ALA A 68 -18.33 -11.34 -10.90
C ALA A 68 -17.01 -11.05 -10.18
N VAL A 69 -17.02 -10.09 -9.26
CA VAL A 69 -15.85 -9.71 -8.45
C VAL A 69 -15.98 -10.38 -7.10
N PRO A 70 -15.08 -11.30 -6.70
CA PRO A 70 -15.09 -11.84 -5.35
C PRO A 70 -14.72 -10.73 -4.36
N THR A 71 -15.58 -10.55 -3.36
CA THR A 71 -15.34 -9.67 -2.21
C THR A 71 -15.33 -10.51 -0.94
N VAL A 72 -14.86 -9.94 0.16
CA VAL A 72 -14.85 -10.63 1.47
C VAL A 72 -16.25 -10.97 1.95
N GLU A 73 -17.26 -10.24 1.49
CA GLU A 73 -18.66 -10.44 1.83
C GLU A 73 -19.40 -11.38 0.83
N GLY A 74 -18.69 -11.87 -0.21
CA GLY A 74 -19.26 -12.70 -1.26
C GLY A 74 -18.88 -12.22 -2.66
N VAL A 75 -19.65 -12.60 -3.66
CA VAL A 75 -19.44 -12.21 -5.05
C VAL A 75 -20.25 -10.96 -5.35
N ARG A 76 -19.57 -9.84 -5.62
CA ARG A 76 -20.20 -8.61 -6.12
C ARG A 76 -20.17 -8.60 -7.64
N ARG A 77 -21.30 -8.38 -8.28
CA ARG A 77 -21.35 -8.18 -9.72
C ARG A 77 -21.06 -6.71 -10.04
N VAL A 78 -20.04 -6.47 -10.85
CA VAL A 78 -19.61 -5.14 -11.26
C VAL A 78 -19.64 -5.08 -12.79
N ARG A 79 -20.19 -4.01 -13.34
CA ARG A 79 -20.11 -3.74 -14.77
C ARG A 79 -18.90 -2.85 -15.04
N PRO A 80 -17.90 -3.35 -15.78
CA PRO A 80 -16.74 -2.53 -16.08
C PRO A 80 -17.15 -1.37 -16.98
N GLN A 81 -16.74 -0.17 -16.58
CA GLN A 81 -16.95 1.03 -17.37
C GLN A 81 -15.80 1.26 -18.34
N ARG A 82 -16.18 1.77 -19.51
CA ARG A 82 -15.23 2.38 -20.42
C ARG A 82 -14.82 3.73 -19.84
N LEU A 83 -13.57 3.86 -19.40
CA LEU A 83 -13.00 5.18 -19.14
C LEU A 83 -13.08 5.98 -20.45
N ARG A 84 -13.77 7.11 -20.42
CA ARG A 84 -13.82 8.04 -21.57
C ARG A 84 -12.44 8.58 -21.93
N ILE A 85 -11.52 8.60 -20.96
CA ILE A 85 -10.15 9.09 -21.11
C ILE A 85 -9.24 8.07 -20.43
N THR A 86 -8.29 7.50 -21.18
CA THR A 86 -7.26 6.62 -20.62
C THR A 86 -6.24 7.46 -19.86
N PRO A 87 -6.17 7.36 -18.52
CA PRO A 87 -5.27 8.21 -17.75
C PRO A 87 -3.81 7.91 -18.08
N ALA A 88 -3.00 8.96 -18.02
CA ALA A 88 -1.56 8.85 -18.12
C ALA A 88 -0.96 8.29 -16.84
N VAL A 89 0.29 7.79 -16.92
CA VAL A 89 1.03 7.24 -15.76
C VAL A 89 1.02 8.22 -14.57
N GLY A 90 1.27 9.52 -14.84
CA GLY A 90 1.33 10.54 -13.78
C GLY A 90 0.01 10.75 -13.05
N GLU A 91 -1.12 10.66 -13.75
CA GLU A 91 -2.45 10.80 -13.15
C GLU A 91 -2.77 9.64 -12.21
N VAL A 92 -2.41 8.41 -12.62
CA VAL A 92 -2.58 7.22 -11.76
C VAL A 92 -1.68 7.30 -10.54
N GLN A 93 -0.42 7.73 -10.70
CA GLN A 93 0.51 7.94 -9.60
C GLN A 93 0.06 9.08 -8.67
N GLN A 94 -0.58 10.12 -9.19
CA GLN A 94 -1.15 11.17 -8.37
C GLN A 94 -2.29 10.66 -7.48
N ALA A 95 -3.12 9.77 -8.01
CA ALA A 95 -4.22 9.18 -7.26
C ALA A 95 -3.75 8.17 -6.21
N LEU A 96 -2.86 7.26 -6.58
CA LEU A 96 -2.44 6.13 -5.75
C LEU A 96 -1.18 6.41 -4.92
N GLY A 97 -0.37 7.37 -5.34
CA GLY A 97 0.96 7.63 -4.79
C GLY A 97 2.06 6.85 -5.53
N ALA A 98 3.26 6.82 -4.96
CA ALA A 98 4.38 6.05 -5.53
C ALA A 98 4.06 4.55 -5.54
N PRO A 99 4.35 3.84 -6.63
CA PRO A 99 4.16 2.39 -6.71
C PRO A 99 5.20 1.66 -5.83
N ASP A 100 4.81 0.50 -5.32
CA ASP A 100 5.72 -0.38 -4.57
C ASP A 100 6.68 -1.12 -5.49
N ARG A 101 6.22 -1.43 -6.72
CA ARG A 101 7.04 -2.07 -7.75
C ARG A 101 6.74 -1.46 -9.11
N SER A 102 7.79 -1.38 -9.93
CA SER A 102 7.68 -0.98 -11.34
C SER A 102 8.43 -1.99 -12.19
N MET A 103 7.79 -2.48 -13.22
CA MET A 103 8.36 -3.41 -14.18
C MET A 103 8.13 -2.88 -15.58
N THR A 104 9.07 -3.14 -16.48
CA THR A 104 8.92 -2.86 -17.91
C THR A 104 8.99 -4.17 -18.65
N ASP A 105 8.01 -4.44 -19.48
CA ASP A 105 8.01 -5.66 -20.31
C ASP A 105 8.96 -5.50 -21.51
N PHE A 106 9.19 -6.61 -22.21
CA PHE A 106 10.09 -6.64 -23.39
C PHE A 106 9.57 -5.84 -24.59
N ARG A 107 8.31 -5.37 -24.56
CA ARG A 107 7.68 -4.53 -25.57
C ARG A 107 7.63 -3.05 -25.18
N GLY A 108 8.24 -2.68 -24.04
CA GLY A 108 8.24 -1.33 -23.51
C GLY A 108 6.95 -0.93 -22.78
N GLY A 109 6.08 -1.91 -22.50
CA GLY A 109 4.93 -1.72 -21.61
C GLY A 109 5.41 -1.54 -20.17
N GLN A 110 4.79 -0.62 -19.44
CA GLN A 110 5.11 -0.36 -18.04
C GLN A 110 4.00 -0.91 -17.15
N HIS A 111 4.41 -1.66 -16.13
CA HIS A 111 3.52 -2.21 -15.11
C HIS A 111 3.87 -1.62 -13.76
N LEU A 112 2.91 -0.97 -13.12
CA LEU A 112 3.05 -0.38 -11.81
C LEU A 112 2.17 -1.12 -10.82
N ILE A 113 2.73 -1.47 -9.66
CA ILE A 113 2.07 -2.31 -8.66
C ILE A 113 2.00 -1.55 -7.35
N TRP A 114 0.82 -1.49 -6.77
CA TRP A 114 0.55 -0.98 -5.42
C TRP A 114 0.02 -2.12 -4.55
N ILE A 115 0.53 -2.21 -3.33
CA ILE A 115 0.18 -3.27 -2.39
C ILE A 115 -0.51 -2.64 -1.19
N GLY A 116 -1.74 -3.04 -0.94
CA GLY A 116 -2.54 -2.69 0.23
C GLY A 116 -2.52 -3.80 1.28
N THR A 117 -3.50 -3.79 2.18
CA THR A 117 -3.66 -4.83 3.21
C THR A 117 -4.30 -6.09 2.67
N ARG A 118 -5.21 -5.96 1.72
CA ARG A 118 -6.05 -7.04 1.17
C ARG A 118 -5.89 -7.22 -0.32
N HIS A 119 -5.61 -6.13 -1.03
CA HIS A 119 -5.54 -6.12 -2.48
C HIS A 119 -4.18 -5.63 -2.98
N GLN A 120 -3.78 -6.22 -4.10
CA GLN A 120 -2.72 -5.71 -4.94
C GLN A 120 -3.38 -5.14 -6.20
N LEU A 121 -3.06 -3.90 -6.54
CA LEU A 121 -3.48 -3.30 -7.79
C LEU A 121 -2.29 -3.24 -8.73
N GLU A 122 -2.47 -3.77 -9.94
CA GLU A 122 -1.53 -3.65 -11.04
C GLU A 122 -2.14 -2.79 -12.13
N ALA A 123 -1.47 -1.71 -12.49
CA ALA A 123 -1.82 -0.86 -13.61
C ALA A 123 -0.81 -1.04 -14.73
N SER A 124 -1.31 -1.41 -15.90
CA SER A 124 -0.51 -1.68 -17.10
C SER A 124 -0.65 -0.55 -18.11
N PHE A 125 0.48 -0.02 -18.57
CA PHE A 125 0.55 1.12 -19.47
C PHE A 125 1.24 0.74 -20.79
N ALA A 126 0.65 1.21 -21.88
CA ALA A 126 1.25 1.15 -23.20
C ALA A 126 1.41 2.55 -23.76
N LYS A 127 2.60 2.91 -24.23
CA LYS A 127 2.89 4.27 -24.74
C LYS A 127 2.50 5.37 -23.74
N GLY A 128 2.71 5.13 -22.44
CA GLY A 128 2.40 6.06 -21.35
C GLY A 128 0.92 6.22 -20.99
N ARG A 129 0.02 5.41 -21.56
CA ARG A 129 -1.41 5.42 -21.27
C ARG A 129 -1.87 4.11 -20.65
N LEU A 130 -2.76 4.19 -19.70
CA LEU A 130 -3.33 3.03 -18.99
C LEU A 130 -4.16 2.19 -19.99
N TYR A 131 -3.86 0.90 -20.08
CA TYR A 131 -4.65 -0.03 -20.91
C TYR A 131 -5.31 -1.16 -20.12
N ALA A 132 -4.81 -1.50 -18.95
CA ALA A 132 -5.44 -2.50 -18.09
C ALA A 132 -5.19 -2.20 -16.61
N VAL A 133 -6.16 -2.55 -15.78
CA VAL A 133 -6.05 -2.56 -14.32
C VAL A 133 -6.49 -3.91 -13.82
N THR A 134 -5.61 -4.59 -13.10
CA THR A 134 -5.89 -5.86 -12.46
C THR A 134 -5.86 -5.69 -10.95
N LEU A 135 -6.89 -6.16 -10.29
CA LEU A 135 -6.98 -6.22 -8.83
C LEU A 135 -6.80 -7.66 -8.39
N THR A 136 -5.83 -7.94 -7.55
CA THR A 136 -5.57 -9.27 -7.01
C THR A 136 -5.84 -9.27 -5.51
N ASP A 137 -6.67 -10.18 -5.05
CA ASP A 137 -6.87 -10.45 -3.62
C ASP A 137 -5.65 -11.21 -3.08
N LEU A 138 -4.99 -10.63 -2.07
CA LEU A 138 -3.77 -11.19 -1.49
C LEU A 138 -4.00 -12.44 -0.65
N GLN A 139 -5.24 -12.70 -0.20
CA GLN A 139 -5.56 -13.90 0.57
C GLN A 139 -5.80 -15.11 -0.32
N THR A 140 -6.51 -14.91 -1.41
CA THR A 140 -6.90 -15.98 -2.32
C THR A 140 -5.97 -16.13 -3.52
N GLY A 141 -5.19 -15.09 -3.83
CA GLY A 141 -4.36 -15.04 -5.04
C GLY A 141 -5.16 -14.85 -6.34
N HIS A 142 -6.48 -14.68 -6.25
CA HIS A 142 -7.33 -14.46 -7.42
C HIS A 142 -7.19 -13.03 -7.93
N GLY A 143 -6.80 -12.88 -9.20
CA GLY A 143 -6.73 -11.61 -9.91
C GLY A 143 -7.91 -11.42 -10.84
N ILE A 144 -8.45 -10.20 -10.88
CA ILE A 144 -9.55 -9.80 -11.74
C ILE A 144 -9.14 -8.56 -12.50
N THR A 145 -9.35 -8.56 -13.82
CA THR A 145 -9.18 -7.35 -14.62
C THR A 145 -10.40 -6.47 -14.43
N VAL A 146 -10.23 -5.38 -13.69
CA VAL A 146 -11.32 -4.41 -13.40
C VAL A 146 -11.46 -3.36 -14.51
N TYR A 147 -10.43 -3.18 -15.30
CA TYR A 147 -10.43 -2.30 -16.48
C TYR A 147 -9.55 -2.88 -17.57
N GLU A 148 -10.05 -2.83 -18.81
CA GLU A 148 -9.30 -3.14 -20.02
C GLU A 148 -9.72 -2.16 -21.12
N SER A 149 -8.76 -1.46 -21.73
CA SER A 149 -9.07 -0.59 -22.85
C SER A 149 -9.44 -1.41 -24.07
N SER A 150 -10.33 -0.88 -24.93
CA SER A 150 -10.69 -1.52 -26.19
C SER A 150 -9.44 -1.83 -27.03
N ALA A 151 -9.52 -2.85 -27.89
CA ALA A 151 -8.41 -3.47 -28.65
C ALA A 151 -7.45 -2.53 -29.42
N GLN A 152 -7.82 -1.26 -29.59
CA GLN A 152 -6.96 -0.23 -30.23
C GLN A 152 -5.66 0.08 -29.44
N TYR A 153 -5.59 -0.28 -28.16
CA TYR A 153 -4.44 0.01 -27.27
C TYR A 153 -3.70 -1.24 -26.82
N ARG A 154 -4.10 -2.44 -27.27
CA ARG A 154 -3.32 -3.64 -27.01
C ARG A 154 -1.98 -3.52 -27.73
N PRO A 155 -0.84 -3.60 -27.05
CA PRO A 155 0.45 -3.70 -27.70
C PRO A 155 0.50 -5.05 -28.43
N PHE A 156 0.49 -5.04 -29.74
CA PHE A 156 0.87 -6.19 -30.57
C PHE A 156 2.35 -6.17 -30.77
#